data_83014f87a87f44cdddb4f9ac035d1e25
#
_entry.id   83014f87a87f44cdddb4f9ac035d1e25
#
_cell.length_a   1.000
_cell.length_b   1.000
_cell.length_c   1.000
_cell.angle_alpha   90.00
_cell.angle_beta   90.00
_cell.angle_gamma   90.00
#
_symmetry.space_group_name_H-M   'P 1'
#
loop_
_entity.id
_entity.type
_entity.pdbx_description
1 polymer ?
#
loop_
_entity_poly.entity_id
_entity_poly.type
_entity_poly.pdbx_seq_one_letter_code
_entity_poly.pdbx_strand_id
1 'polypeptide(L)'
;MQRRTVLSGTAASITAILAGCSGDTSSGDGNSDGGNGGSTPEPHEIGDTFTVGNGDQTVEYVVESATAYNEIGGQYSSEEASGVFAVLVLKMTNQTDETVDVSSNHLKMVNEEEQQFDADAGAGVYVDSDPRIDADSISFEQLNPGLSVSGAVVFDLKPGATYQLLVEPIGFFSDASSQRVNIGTLEE
;
A
#
# COMPACT_ATOMS: atom_id res chain seq x y z
N MET A 1 -50.01 -42.59 12.85
CA MET A 1 -50.08 -42.61 14.32
C MET A 1 -49.34 -41.38 14.79
N GLN A 2 -50.02 -40.26 15.07
CA GLN A 2 -50.39 -39.71 16.39
C GLN A 2 -49.13 -39.51 17.25
N ARG A 3 -48.84 -38.38 17.87
CA ARG A 3 -49.56 -37.20 18.41
C ARG A 3 -48.50 -36.13 18.69
N ARG A 4 -48.62 -34.87 18.30
CA ARG A 4 -49.08 -33.73 19.07
C ARG A 4 -48.51 -33.67 20.51
N THR A 5 -47.79 -32.58 20.82
CA THR A 5 -48.14 -31.72 21.95
C THR A 5 -47.44 -30.36 21.83
N VAL A 6 -48.23 -29.32 21.95
CA VAL A 6 -48.01 -27.88 22.05
C VAL A 6 -47.84 -27.52 23.51
N LEU A 7 -47.05 -26.47 23.82
CA LEU A 7 -47.26 -25.48 24.93
C LEU A 7 -46.12 -24.45 24.79
N SER A 8 -46.39 -23.24 24.40
CA SER A 8 -46.98 -22.06 25.09
C SER A 8 -46.23 -21.59 26.34
N GLY A 9 -45.79 -20.34 26.33
CA GLY A 9 -45.43 -19.58 27.51
C GLY A 9 -44.39 -18.50 27.20
N THR A 10 -44.79 -17.36 26.90
CA THR A 10 -45.15 -16.13 27.65
C THR A 10 -44.05 -15.07 27.59
N ALA A 11 -44.46 -13.92 27.16
CA ALA A 11 -43.77 -12.63 27.01
C ALA A 11 -43.21 -12.06 28.31
N ALA A 12 -42.16 -11.28 28.18
CA ALA A 12 -41.93 -10.15 29.07
C ALA A 12 -41.24 -9.01 28.29
N SER A 13 -42.03 -8.01 28.04
CA SER A 13 -41.65 -6.69 27.56
C SER A 13 -40.96 -5.92 28.68
N ILE A 14 -39.80 -5.34 28.40
CA ILE A 14 -39.31 -4.24 29.25
C ILE A 14 -38.99 -3.06 28.32
N THR A 15 -39.86 -2.10 28.39
CA THR A 15 -39.77 -0.74 27.91
C THR A 15 -38.83 0.03 28.83
N ALA A 16 -37.75 0.60 28.34
CA ALA A 16 -37.01 1.62 29.06
C ALA A 16 -36.90 2.88 28.21
N ILE A 17 -37.30 3.89 28.81
CA ILE A 17 -37.69 5.24 28.45
C ILE A 17 -36.46 6.06 28.12
N LEU A 18 -36.49 6.76 26.99
CA LEU A 18 -35.66 7.89 26.68
C LEU A 18 -36.12 9.11 27.45
N ALA A 19 -35.24 9.70 28.23
CA ALA A 19 -35.37 11.06 28.68
C ALA A 19 -34.26 11.88 28.03
N GLY A 20 -34.65 12.76 27.13
CA GLY A 20 -33.81 13.81 26.60
C GLY A 20 -33.54 14.89 27.64
N CYS A 21 -32.42 15.55 27.53
CA CYS A 21 -32.20 16.89 28.06
C CYS A 21 -31.38 17.69 27.06
N SER A 22 -32.04 18.64 26.47
CA SER A 22 -31.49 19.85 25.87
C SER A 22 -31.14 20.84 27.00
N GLY A 23 -30.03 21.57 26.86
CA GLY A 23 -29.64 22.65 27.79
C GLY A 23 -28.20 23.07 27.52
N ASP A 24 -28.01 23.98 26.65
CA ASP A 24 -27.53 25.38 26.70
C ASP A 24 -26.16 25.65 27.38
N THR A 25 -25.33 26.25 26.55
CA THR A 25 -24.24 27.23 26.77
C THR A 25 -23.46 27.24 28.08
N SER A 26 -22.14 27.04 27.94
CA SER A 26 -21.13 28.01 28.45
C SER A 26 -19.70 27.64 28.04
N SER A 27 -18.98 28.66 27.62
CA SER A 27 -17.53 28.71 27.35
C SER A 27 -16.70 28.08 28.48
N GLY A 28 -15.75 27.23 28.09
CA GLY A 28 -14.74 26.71 29.00
C GLY A 28 -13.56 26.20 28.17
N ASP A 29 -12.47 26.95 28.19
CA ASP A 29 -11.14 26.50 27.74
C ASP A 29 -10.85 25.15 28.38
N GLY A 30 -10.80 24.11 27.57
CA GLY A 30 -10.39 22.77 27.94
C GLY A 30 -9.38 22.29 26.93
N ASN A 31 -8.12 22.39 27.30
CA ASN A 31 -6.97 21.76 26.67
C ASN A 31 -7.29 20.30 26.37
N SER A 32 -7.69 20.02 25.16
CA SER A 32 -7.79 18.65 24.66
C SER A 32 -6.38 18.20 24.30
N ASP A 33 -5.78 17.50 25.21
CA ASP A 33 -4.68 16.58 24.93
C ASP A 33 -5.19 15.61 23.86
N GLY A 34 -4.96 15.98 22.61
CA GLY A 34 -5.16 15.12 21.47
C GLY A 34 -4.09 14.04 21.50
N GLY A 35 -4.37 12.94 22.20
CA GLY A 35 -3.62 11.71 22.03
C GLY A 35 -3.73 11.32 20.55
N ASN A 36 -2.70 11.63 19.78
CA ASN A 36 -2.49 11.16 18.42
C ASN A 36 -2.13 9.68 18.52
N GLY A 37 -3.11 8.85 18.79
CA GLY A 37 -3.07 7.43 18.52
C GLY A 37 -3.16 7.27 17.01
N GLY A 38 -2.06 7.43 16.31
CA GLY A 38 -1.97 7.16 14.89
C GLY A 38 -2.26 5.68 14.67
N SER A 39 -3.53 5.37 14.36
CA SER A 39 -3.85 4.08 13.75
C SER A 39 -3.06 4.04 12.45
N THR A 40 -2.10 3.14 12.33
CA THR A 40 -1.51 2.82 11.03
C THR A 40 -2.68 2.48 10.10
N PRO A 41 -2.83 3.15 8.96
CA PRO A 41 -3.89 2.80 8.00
C PRO A 41 -3.80 1.32 7.66
N GLU A 42 -4.95 0.68 7.45
CA GLU A 42 -4.94 -0.69 6.94
C GLU A 42 -4.23 -0.72 5.57
N PRO A 43 -3.39 -1.74 5.31
CA PRO A 43 -2.71 -1.86 4.03
C PRO A 43 -3.72 -2.02 2.89
N HIS A 44 -3.39 -1.45 1.75
CA HIS A 44 -4.10 -1.67 0.49
C HIS A 44 -3.80 -3.07 -0.06
N GLU A 45 -4.64 -3.54 -0.99
CA GLU A 45 -4.40 -4.76 -1.75
C GLU A 45 -3.84 -4.44 -3.14
N ILE A 46 -3.24 -5.44 -3.81
CA ILE A 46 -2.83 -5.32 -5.22
C ILE A 46 -4.06 -5.00 -6.07
N GLY A 47 -3.96 -3.98 -6.91
CA GLY A 47 -5.04 -3.44 -7.72
C GLY A 47 -5.79 -2.27 -7.10
N ASP A 48 -5.60 -1.99 -5.82
CA ASP A 48 -6.20 -0.81 -5.18
C ASP A 48 -5.54 0.48 -5.66
N THR A 49 -6.33 1.53 -5.79
CA THR A 49 -5.85 2.88 -6.06
C THR A 49 -5.75 3.67 -4.76
N PHE A 50 -4.60 4.25 -4.50
CA PHE A 50 -4.37 5.10 -3.33
C PHE A 50 -3.46 6.28 -3.66
N THR A 51 -3.43 7.28 -2.81
CA THR A 51 -2.60 8.47 -2.98
C THR A 51 -1.58 8.62 -1.86
N VAL A 52 -0.39 9.09 -2.21
CA VAL A 52 0.68 9.43 -1.28
C VAL A 52 1.16 10.84 -1.57
N GLY A 53 1.40 11.61 -0.52
CA GLY A 53 1.82 12.99 -0.63
C GLY A 53 0.73 13.97 -0.19
N ASN A 54 1.03 15.25 -0.31
CA ASN A 54 0.11 16.36 -0.05
C ASN A 54 0.45 17.54 -0.94
N GLY A 55 -0.55 18.40 -1.19
CA GLY A 55 -0.38 19.60 -2.02
C GLY A 55 0.21 19.28 -3.39
N ASP A 56 1.29 19.97 -3.74
CA ASP A 56 1.93 19.92 -5.06
C ASP A 56 2.79 18.67 -5.28
N GLN A 57 2.78 17.72 -4.33
CA GLN A 57 3.54 16.46 -4.39
C GLN A 57 2.65 15.25 -4.12
N THR A 58 1.44 15.27 -4.65
CA THR A 58 0.49 14.18 -4.53
C THR A 58 0.57 13.28 -5.75
N VAL A 59 0.89 12.00 -5.53
CA VAL A 59 0.94 10.97 -6.56
C VAL A 59 -0.05 9.86 -6.22
N GLU A 60 -0.81 9.45 -7.21
CA GLU A 60 -1.68 8.28 -7.16
C GLU A 60 -0.89 7.05 -7.60
N TYR A 61 -1.04 5.96 -6.85
CA TYR A 61 -0.38 4.69 -7.08
C TYR A 61 -1.39 3.57 -7.26
N VAL A 62 -1.03 2.62 -8.13
CA VAL A 62 -1.65 1.31 -8.24
C VAL A 62 -0.53 0.29 -8.36
N VAL A 63 -0.48 -0.71 -7.48
CA VAL A 63 0.36 -1.90 -7.70
C VAL A 63 -0.43 -2.84 -8.58
N GLU A 64 -0.05 -2.98 -9.85
CA GLU A 64 -0.79 -3.78 -10.83
C GLU A 64 -0.51 -5.28 -10.66
N SER A 65 0.75 -5.64 -10.31
CA SER A 65 1.14 -7.02 -10.04
C SER A 65 2.40 -7.11 -9.19
N ALA A 66 2.60 -8.27 -8.57
CA ALA A 66 3.84 -8.67 -7.92
C ALA A 66 4.13 -10.11 -8.33
N THR A 67 5.33 -10.37 -8.87
CA THR A 67 5.75 -11.68 -9.35
C THR A 67 7.14 -12.01 -8.85
N ALA A 68 7.33 -13.25 -8.42
CA ALA A 68 8.61 -13.75 -7.94
C ALA A 68 9.41 -14.40 -9.09
N TYR A 69 10.72 -14.14 -9.12
CA TYR A 69 11.65 -14.75 -10.07
C TYR A 69 12.96 -15.10 -9.37
N ASN A 70 13.54 -16.25 -9.71
CA ASN A 70 14.90 -16.62 -9.24
C ASN A 70 16.00 -15.93 -10.04
N GLU A 71 15.68 -15.57 -11.27
CA GLU A 71 16.57 -14.92 -12.23
C GLU A 71 15.74 -13.97 -13.09
N ILE A 72 16.28 -12.80 -13.41
CA ILE A 72 15.69 -11.86 -14.38
C ILE A 72 16.70 -11.53 -15.46
N GLY A 73 16.19 -11.28 -16.68
CA GLY A 73 17.00 -10.91 -17.83
C GLY A 73 16.72 -11.70 -19.08
N GLY A 74 17.51 -11.45 -20.11
CA GLY A 74 17.39 -12.03 -21.44
C GLY A 74 18.42 -13.12 -21.72
N GLN A 75 18.37 -13.62 -22.93
CA GLN A 75 19.23 -14.72 -23.40
C GLN A 75 20.74 -14.44 -23.29
N TYR A 76 21.17 -13.18 -23.29
CA TYR A 76 22.58 -12.79 -23.35
C TYR A 76 23.11 -12.23 -22.03
N SER A 77 22.22 -11.80 -21.15
CA SER A 77 22.57 -11.21 -19.88
C SER A 77 21.40 -11.33 -18.92
N SER A 78 21.67 -11.92 -17.77
CA SER A 78 20.70 -12.12 -16.70
C SER A 78 21.38 -11.93 -15.34
N GLU A 79 20.58 -11.79 -14.30
CA GLU A 79 21.04 -11.73 -12.92
C GLU A 79 20.23 -12.72 -12.07
N GLU A 80 20.93 -13.50 -11.23
CA GLU A 80 20.34 -14.42 -10.28
C GLU A 80 20.10 -13.70 -8.95
N ALA A 81 18.93 -13.93 -8.35
CA ALA A 81 18.62 -13.39 -7.04
C ALA A 81 19.50 -14.03 -5.95
N SER A 82 19.86 -13.27 -4.92
CA SER A 82 20.45 -13.85 -3.70
C SER A 82 19.44 -14.64 -2.91
N GLY A 83 18.17 -14.31 -3.03
CA GLY A 83 17.02 -14.99 -2.50
C GLY A 83 15.99 -15.19 -3.59
N VAL A 84 15.07 -14.23 -3.73
CA VAL A 84 14.07 -14.20 -4.79
C VAL A 84 13.87 -12.75 -5.23
N PHE A 85 13.85 -12.49 -6.52
CA PHE A 85 13.43 -11.19 -7.03
C PHE A 85 11.92 -11.05 -6.96
N ALA A 86 11.46 -10.02 -6.22
CA ALA A 86 10.10 -9.53 -6.33
C ALA A 86 10.05 -8.43 -7.38
N VAL A 87 9.42 -8.69 -8.51
CA VAL A 87 9.18 -7.71 -9.55
C VAL A 87 7.77 -7.16 -9.38
N LEU A 88 7.66 -5.89 -9.01
CA LEU A 88 6.40 -5.19 -8.85
C LEU A 88 6.15 -4.29 -10.04
N VAL A 89 5.03 -4.46 -10.73
CA VAL A 89 4.58 -3.52 -11.76
C VAL A 89 3.66 -2.51 -11.10
N LEU A 90 4.01 -1.22 -11.23
CA LEU A 90 3.28 -0.12 -10.65
C LEU A 90 2.87 0.88 -11.71
N LYS A 91 1.69 1.48 -11.51
CA LYS A 91 1.27 2.69 -12.21
C LYS A 91 1.31 3.86 -11.24
N MET A 92 1.93 4.95 -11.65
CA MET A 92 2.02 6.20 -10.90
C MET A 92 1.41 7.32 -11.74
N THR A 93 0.54 8.14 -11.14
CA THR A 93 -0.13 9.26 -11.81
C THR A 93 0.09 10.53 -11.00
N ASN A 94 0.59 11.55 -11.64
CA ASN A 94 0.71 12.87 -11.03
C ASN A 94 -0.68 13.52 -10.90
N GLN A 95 -1.15 13.72 -9.68
CA GLN A 95 -2.46 14.32 -9.37
C GLN A 95 -2.37 15.84 -9.13
N THR A 96 -1.25 16.46 -9.46
CA THR A 96 -1.00 17.89 -9.19
C THR A 96 -0.93 18.71 -10.47
N ASP A 97 -0.91 20.03 -10.33
CA ASP A 97 -0.73 20.98 -11.43
C ASP A 97 0.76 21.28 -11.72
N GLU A 98 1.68 20.69 -10.95
CA GLU A 98 3.11 20.84 -11.11
C GLU A 98 3.79 19.53 -11.53
N THR A 99 5.01 19.62 -12.05
CA THR A 99 5.79 18.41 -12.39
C THR A 99 6.33 17.77 -11.13
N VAL A 100 6.17 16.45 -11.01
CA VAL A 100 6.62 15.65 -9.86
C VAL A 100 7.68 14.65 -10.30
N ASP A 101 8.76 14.56 -9.53
CA ASP A 101 9.83 13.58 -9.72
C ASP A 101 9.52 12.36 -8.85
N VAL A 102 9.31 11.20 -9.49
CA VAL A 102 9.12 9.91 -8.80
C VAL A 102 10.36 9.04 -8.94
N SER A 103 10.66 8.26 -7.91
CA SER A 103 11.85 7.41 -7.88
C SER A 103 11.56 6.13 -7.12
N SER A 104 12.20 5.03 -7.53
CA SER A 104 12.17 3.76 -6.80
C SER A 104 12.69 3.89 -5.36
N ASN A 105 13.43 4.94 -5.03
CA ASN A 105 13.92 5.20 -3.67
C ASN A 105 12.81 5.45 -2.63
N HIS A 106 11.61 5.86 -3.08
CA HIS A 106 10.43 6.05 -2.23
C HIS A 106 9.64 4.77 -2.01
N LEU A 107 10.09 3.67 -2.61
CA LEU A 107 9.47 2.36 -2.53
C LEU A 107 10.37 1.43 -1.73
N LYS A 108 9.83 0.85 -0.65
CA LYS A 108 10.54 -0.10 0.20
C LYS A 108 9.71 -1.36 0.36
N MET A 109 10.33 -2.51 0.34
CA MET A 109 9.67 -3.71 0.83
C MET A 109 9.88 -3.83 2.33
N VAL A 110 8.83 -4.23 3.05
CA VAL A 110 8.84 -4.37 4.51
C VAL A 110 8.34 -5.77 4.86
N ASN A 111 9.07 -6.48 5.71
CA ASN A 111 8.68 -7.78 6.21
C ASN A 111 7.89 -7.66 7.54
N GLU A 112 7.44 -8.79 8.09
CA GLU A 112 6.71 -8.84 9.36
C GLU A 112 7.52 -8.35 10.58
N GLU A 113 8.85 -8.31 10.47
CA GLU A 113 9.75 -7.78 11.51
C GLU A 113 10.02 -6.27 11.34
N GLU A 114 9.29 -5.58 10.47
CA GLU A 114 9.49 -4.16 10.09
C GLU A 114 10.88 -3.86 9.50
N GLN A 115 11.57 -4.86 8.98
CA GLN A 115 12.82 -4.64 8.23
C GLN A 115 12.48 -4.10 6.84
N GLN A 116 13.19 -3.06 6.44
CA GLN A 116 13.01 -2.42 5.14
C GLN A 116 14.10 -2.86 4.17
N PHE A 117 13.70 -3.08 2.93
CA PHE A 117 14.55 -3.45 1.80
C PHE A 117 14.39 -2.43 0.69
N ASP A 118 15.52 -1.91 0.22
CA ASP A 118 15.55 -0.99 -0.90
C ASP A 118 15.32 -1.70 -2.23
N ALA A 119 14.88 -0.95 -3.23
CA ALA A 119 14.82 -1.45 -4.59
C ALA A 119 16.22 -1.80 -5.11
N ASP A 120 16.34 -2.92 -5.79
CA ASP A 120 17.58 -3.35 -6.45
C ASP A 120 17.68 -2.74 -7.85
N ALA A 121 18.34 -1.57 -7.92
CA ALA A 121 18.55 -0.89 -9.17
C ALA A 121 19.51 -1.65 -10.10
N GLY A 122 20.41 -2.49 -9.56
CA GLY A 122 21.31 -3.34 -10.33
C GLY A 122 20.53 -4.41 -11.10
N ALA A 123 19.66 -5.13 -10.39
CA ALA A 123 18.76 -6.10 -10.98
C ALA A 123 17.74 -5.45 -11.93
N GLY A 124 17.28 -4.23 -11.59
CA GLY A 124 16.34 -3.46 -12.40
C GLY A 124 16.76 -3.26 -13.86
N VAL A 125 18.07 -3.18 -14.16
CA VAL A 125 18.56 -2.99 -15.54
C VAL A 125 18.30 -4.20 -16.46
N TYR A 126 17.98 -5.36 -15.89
CA TYR A 126 17.68 -6.58 -16.65
C TYR A 126 16.20 -6.74 -17.00
N VAL A 127 15.32 -5.95 -16.37
CA VAL A 127 13.86 -6.00 -16.58
C VAL A 127 13.50 -5.84 -18.05
N ASP A 128 14.03 -4.81 -18.72
CA ASP A 128 13.71 -4.48 -20.11
C ASP A 128 14.12 -5.58 -21.11
N SER A 129 15.03 -6.47 -20.71
CA SER A 129 15.49 -7.59 -21.53
C SER A 129 14.79 -8.91 -21.24
N ASP A 130 13.95 -8.98 -20.19
CA ASP A 130 13.24 -10.19 -19.80
C ASP A 130 11.88 -10.29 -20.48
N PRO A 131 11.68 -11.24 -21.40
CA PRO A 131 10.42 -11.34 -22.15
C PRO A 131 9.21 -11.77 -21.32
N ARG A 132 9.42 -12.14 -20.05
CA ARG A 132 8.35 -12.50 -19.10
C ARG A 132 7.76 -11.29 -18.39
N ILE A 133 8.46 -10.14 -18.44
CA ILE A 133 8.08 -8.90 -17.77
C ILE A 133 7.60 -7.92 -18.84
N ASP A 134 6.31 -7.63 -18.86
CA ASP A 134 5.69 -6.69 -19.81
C ASP A 134 5.62 -5.28 -19.21
N ALA A 135 6.80 -4.77 -18.82
CA ALA A 135 6.94 -3.43 -18.27
C ALA A 135 8.40 -2.97 -18.36
N ASP A 136 8.64 -1.69 -18.58
CA ASP A 136 9.97 -1.09 -18.53
C ASP A 136 10.39 -0.86 -17.08
N SER A 137 11.71 -0.89 -16.80
CA SER A 137 12.24 -0.61 -15.47
C SER A 137 12.05 0.86 -15.08
N ILE A 138 11.60 1.10 -13.86
CA ILE A 138 11.52 2.45 -13.27
C ILE A 138 12.58 2.62 -12.19
N SER A 139 13.49 3.57 -12.40
CA SER A 139 14.42 4.03 -11.37
C SER A 139 14.18 5.48 -10.99
N PHE A 140 13.93 6.33 -11.96
CA PHE A 140 13.60 7.75 -11.82
C PHE A 140 12.78 8.21 -13.01
N GLU A 141 11.65 8.88 -12.73
CA GLU A 141 10.76 9.42 -13.76
C GLU A 141 10.27 10.81 -13.37
N GLN A 142 10.13 11.67 -14.37
CA GLN A 142 9.54 12.99 -14.21
C GLN A 142 8.13 13.00 -14.79
N LEU A 143 7.14 13.17 -13.94
CA LEU A 143 5.74 13.17 -14.33
C LEU A 143 5.21 14.59 -14.44
N ASN A 144 4.84 15.01 -15.63
CA ASN A 144 4.12 16.26 -15.84
C ASN A 144 2.67 16.16 -15.28
N PRO A 145 2.01 17.30 -15.02
CA PRO A 145 0.64 17.32 -14.52
C PRO A 145 -0.32 16.40 -15.26
N GLY A 146 -1.02 15.56 -14.50
CA GLY A 146 -2.02 14.62 -15.01
C GLY A 146 -1.48 13.43 -15.83
N LEU A 147 -0.14 13.29 -15.97
CA LEU A 147 0.44 12.16 -16.68
C LEU A 147 0.69 10.98 -15.75
N SER A 148 0.67 9.79 -16.35
CA SER A 148 0.98 8.53 -15.69
C SER A 148 2.18 7.86 -16.33
N VAL A 149 2.91 7.10 -15.54
CA VAL A 149 3.90 6.10 -15.97
C VAL A 149 3.52 4.75 -15.37
N SER A 150 3.69 3.68 -16.13
CA SER A 150 3.68 2.30 -15.60
C SER A 150 5.04 1.69 -15.84
N GLY A 151 5.51 0.91 -14.88
CA GLY A 151 6.77 0.19 -15.02
C GLY A 151 7.09 -0.69 -13.83
N ALA A 152 8.20 -1.38 -13.88
CA ALA A 152 8.61 -2.38 -12.92
C ALA A 152 9.70 -1.88 -11.98
N VAL A 153 9.61 -2.29 -10.72
CA VAL A 153 10.65 -2.12 -9.70
C VAL A 153 10.99 -3.49 -9.13
N VAL A 154 12.28 -3.75 -8.92
CA VAL A 154 12.80 -5.04 -8.48
C VAL A 154 13.32 -4.93 -7.04
N PHE A 155 13.09 -5.99 -6.24
CA PHE A 155 13.65 -6.14 -4.90
C PHE A 155 14.23 -7.55 -4.77
N ASP A 156 15.43 -7.70 -4.21
CA ASP A 156 16.01 -9.01 -3.86
C ASP A 156 15.66 -9.33 -2.40
N LEU A 157 14.85 -10.34 -2.18
CA LEU A 157 14.20 -10.65 -0.91
C LEU A 157 14.40 -12.10 -0.51
N LYS A 158 14.14 -12.42 0.76
CA LYS A 158 14.14 -13.82 1.22
C LYS A 158 12.86 -14.53 0.79
N PRO A 159 12.95 -15.71 0.18
CA PRO A 159 11.76 -16.50 -0.16
C PRO A 159 11.03 -16.99 1.09
N GLY A 160 9.72 -17.19 0.97
CA GLY A 160 8.86 -17.73 2.02
C GLY A 160 8.52 -16.77 3.15
N ALA A 161 8.94 -15.50 3.08
CA ALA A 161 8.52 -14.44 3.99
C ALA A 161 7.35 -13.64 3.38
N THR A 162 6.55 -13.04 4.26
CA THR A 162 5.44 -12.15 3.87
C THR A 162 5.92 -10.72 3.82
N TYR A 163 5.53 -10.00 2.79
CA TYR A 163 5.97 -8.63 2.54
C TYR A 163 4.83 -7.67 2.28
N GLN A 164 5.07 -6.41 2.60
CA GLN A 164 4.28 -5.27 2.21
C GLN A 164 5.16 -4.29 1.45
N LEU A 165 4.62 -3.62 0.44
CA LEU A 165 5.25 -2.46 -0.16
C LEU A 165 4.91 -1.22 0.69
N LEU A 166 5.91 -0.52 1.16
CA LEU A 166 5.81 0.80 1.78
C LEU A 166 6.07 1.85 0.69
N VAL A 167 5.13 2.75 0.50
CA VAL A 167 5.26 3.90 -0.41
C VAL A 167 5.43 5.15 0.46
N GLU A 168 6.60 5.74 0.39
CA GLU A 168 6.96 6.95 1.14
C GLU A 168 6.59 8.21 0.35
N PRO A 169 6.16 9.28 1.05
CA PRO A 169 5.91 10.57 0.40
C PRO A 169 7.15 11.13 -0.28
N ILE A 170 6.95 11.77 -1.41
CA ILE A 170 8.00 12.49 -2.14
C ILE A 170 8.24 13.82 -1.43
N GLY A 171 9.53 14.18 -1.29
CA GLY A 171 9.95 15.46 -0.71
C GLY A 171 10.38 15.38 0.76
N PHE A 172 11.45 16.11 1.06
CA PHE A 172 12.16 16.09 2.35
C PHE A 172 11.36 16.61 3.55
N PHE A 173 10.26 17.33 3.30
CA PHE A 173 9.46 17.98 4.33
C PHE A 173 7.97 17.67 4.20
N SER A 174 7.65 16.52 3.61
CA SER A 174 6.25 16.10 3.50
C SER A 174 5.73 15.63 4.86
N ASP A 175 4.65 16.26 5.35
CA ASP A 175 3.90 15.78 6.52
C ASP A 175 2.90 14.67 6.16
N ALA A 176 2.91 14.21 4.91
CA ALA A 176 2.04 13.14 4.46
C ALA A 176 2.45 11.80 5.06
N SER A 177 1.48 10.96 5.32
CA SER A 177 1.72 9.60 5.80
C SER A 177 2.08 8.67 4.65
N SER A 178 3.04 7.78 4.89
CA SER A 178 3.31 6.64 4.00
C SER A 178 2.10 5.72 3.92
N GLN A 179 1.97 5.00 2.81
CA GLN A 179 0.94 4.00 2.59
C GLN A 179 1.57 2.62 2.41
N ARG A 180 0.83 1.57 2.71
CA ARG A 180 1.29 0.19 2.56
C ARG A 180 0.37 -0.61 1.65
N VAL A 181 0.94 -1.55 0.91
CA VAL A 181 0.21 -2.50 0.06
C VAL A 181 0.62 -3.91 0.43
N ASN A 182 -0.34 -4.80 0.66
CA ASN A 182 -0.08 -6.22 0.90
C ASN A 182 0.44 -6.88 -0.39
N ILE A 183 1.67 -7.40 -0.33
CA ILE A 183 2.26 -8.16 -1.44
C ILE A 183 2.06 -9.66 -1.20
N GLY A 184 2.03 -10.06 0.05
CA GLY A 184 1.90 -11.46 0.44
C GLY A 184 3.22 -12.19 0.54
N THR A 185 3.15 -13.53 0.49
CA THR A 185 4.32 -14.40 0.57
C THR A 185 4.92 -14.59 -0.81
N LEU A 186 6.22 -14.38 -0.94
CA LEU A 186 6.97 -14.63 -2.17
C LEU A 186 7.50 -16.05 -2.14
N GLU A 187 6.99 -16.89 -3.03
CA GLU A 187 7.41 -18.28 -3.24
C GLU A 187 8.10 -18.41 -4.60
N GLU A 188 9.02 -19.38 -4.70
CA GLU A 188 9.68 -19.76 -5.96
C GLU A 188 8.69 -20.37 -6.97
#